data_c2a5f8f85f078c8190a7560937cddf32
#
_entry.id   c2a5f8f85f078c8190a7560937cddf32
#
_cell.length_a   1.000
_cell.length_b   1.000
_cell.length_c   1.000
_cell.angle_alpha   90.00
_cell.angle_beta   90.00
_cell.angle_gamma   90.00
#
_symmetry.space_group_name_H-M   'P 1'
#
loop_
_entity.id
_entity.type
_entity.pdbx_description
1 polymer ?
#
loop_
_entity_poly.entity_id
_entity_poly.type
_entity_poly.pdbx_seq_one_letter_code
_entity_poly.pdbx_strand_id
1 'polypeptide(L)'
;MTTTTATEAKLLTADDLLRLYSEGVRGELIRGVLCETMATGQRHGQIVMDLAFELNAFIRPRRLGTLVGSDSGVRLERDPDTVREPDIAFTSVERLPLGGALSGYAEAVPDLVVEVASPNDSRREVHDKAHMWLNHGVRLVWVVQPETRTVDVYRPGGEVATLGEQDALNGLDVLPGFTCDVSAVFGPQPADVRSGEEQAPS
;
A
#
# COMPACT_ATOMS: atom_id res chain seq x y z
N MET A 1 -11.74 33.19 38.90
CA MET A 1 -11.56 31.82 38.43
C MET A 1 -11.91 31.79 36.95
N THR A 2 -10.89 31.80 36.10
CA THR A 2 -11.09 31.80 34.64
C THR A 2 -11.14 30.35 34.16
N THR A 3 -12.33 29.87 33.82
CA THR A 3 -12.52 28.56 33.27
C THR A 3 -12.08 28.60 31.81
N THR A 4 -10.92 28.07 31.50
CA THR A 4 -10.45 27.86 30.12
C THR A 4 -11.25 26.70 29.57
N THR A 5 -12.24 26.98 28.75
CA THR A 5 -12.96 25.97 27.96
C THR A 5 -11.96 25.49 26.88
N ALA A 6 -11.40 24.30 27.06
CA ALA A 6 -10.67 23.65 25.98
C ALA A 6 -11.68 23.40 24.85
N THR A 7 -11.51 24.04 23.72
CA THR A 7 -12.27 23.73 22.51
C THR A 7 -11.82 22.33 22.09
N GLU A 8 -12.68 21.32 22.23
CA GLU A 8 -12.42 20.00 21.66
C GLU A 8 -12.24 20.19 20.16
N ALA A 9 -11.09 19.80 19.64
CA ALA A 9 -10.80 19.85 18.22
C ALA A 9 -11.85 18.95 17.51
N LYS A 10 -12.61 19.53 16.57
CA LYS A 10 -13.61 18.80 15.81
C LYS A 10 -12.91 17.69 15.02
N LEU A 11 -13.27 16.44 15.27
CA LEU A 11 -12.80 15.32 14.49
C LEU A 11 -13.33 15.40 13.04
N LEU A 12 -12.48 15.11 12.08
CA LEU A 12 -12.85 15.10 10.67
C LEU A 12 -13.49 13.77 10.29
N THR A 13 -14.37 13.84 9.29
CA THR A 13 -14.98 12.67 8.65
C THR A 13 -14.29 12.34 7.33
N ALA A 14 -14.57 11.15 6.78
CA ALA A 14 -14.13 10.78 5.45
C ALA A 14 -14.59 11.76 4.36
N ASP A 15 -15.82 12.30 4.49
CA ASP A 15 -16.34 13.33 3.58
C ASP A 15 -15.59 14.66 3.73
N ASP A 16 -15.19 15.03 4.95
CA ASP A 16 -14.32 16.20 5.18
C ASP A 16 -12.97 16.00 4.48
N LEU A 17 -12.39 14.79 4.55
CA LEU A 17 -11.12 14.47 3.88
C LEU A 17 -11.26 14.58 2.36
N LEU A 18 -12.31 14.04 1.75
CA LEU A 18 -12.58 14.17 0.31
C LEU A 18 -12.67 15.64 -0.13
N ARG A 19 -13.30 16.49 0.69
CA ARG A 19 -13.34 17.93 0.42
C ARG A 19 -11.95 18.56 0.49
N LEU A 20 -11.17 18.24 1.53
CA LEU A 20 -9.80 18.71 1.69
C LEU A 20 -8.89 18.32 0.50
N TYR A 21 -9.11 17.13 -0.07
CA TYR A 21 -8.43 16.71 -1.29
C TYR A 21 -8.69 17.65 -2.46
N SER A 22 -9.92 18.14 -2.61
CA SER A 22 -10.27 19.13 -3.66
C SER A 22 -9.61 20.49 -3.42
N GLU A 23 -9.22 20.79 -2.19
CA GLU A 23 -8.51 21.99 -1.77
C GLU A 23 -6.96 21.83 -1.82
N GLY A 24 -6.47 20.65 -2.25
CA GLY A 24 -5.05 20.35 -2.39
C GLY A 24 -4.38 19.76 -1.16
N VAL A 25 -5.10 19.52 -0.05
CA VAL A 25 -4.59 18.83 1.14
C VAL A 25 -4.56 17.33 0.87
N ARG A 26 -3.45 16.68 1.19
CA ARG A 26 -3.26 15.24 1.06
C ARG A 26 -2.97 14.62 2.42
N GLY A 27 -3.55 13.45 2.69
CA GLY A 27 -3.32 12.78 3.95
C GLY A 27 -4.34 11.69 4.25
N GLU A 28 -4.11 11.04 5.35
CA GLU A 28 -4.94 9.99 5.91
C GLU A 28 -5.70 10.50 7.14
N LEU A 29 -6.81 9.85 7.50
CA LEU A 29 -7.47 10.07 8.78
C LEU A 29 -7.14 8.91 9.72
N ILE A 30 -6.73 9.25 10.94
CA ILE A 30 -6.58 8.29 12.03
C ILE A 30 -7.52 8.72 13.15
N ARG A 31 -8.64 8.04 13.29
CA ARG A 31 -9.68 8.34 14.26
C ARG A 31 -10.12 9.82 14.23
N GLY A 32 -10.36 10.33 13.02
CA GLY A 32 -10.79 11.69 12.77
C GLY A 32 -9.69 12.76 12.83
N VAL A 33 -8.44 12.37 13.06
CA VAL A 33 -7.29 13.28 13.05
C VAL A 33 -6.60 13.18 11.68
N LEU A 34 -6.41 14.34 11.02
CA LEU A 34 -5.68 14.42 9.75
C LEU A 34 -4.19 14.22 10.01
N CYS A 35 -3.62 13.25 9.29
CA CYS A 35 -2.19 13.02 9.19
C CYS A 35 -1.77 13.35 7.76
N GLU A 36 -1.22 14.54 7.54
CA GLU A 36 -0.80 14.97 6.21
C GLU A 36 0.33 14.09 5.67
N THR A 37 0.25 13.73 4.39
CA THR A 37 1.26 12.95 3.68
C THR A 37 2.03 13.84 2.72
N MET A 38 3.30 13.52 2.51
CA MET A 38 4.16 14.22 1.54
C MET A 38 4.32 13.36 0.28
N ALA A 39 4.65 14.03 -0.84
CA ALA A 39 4.97 13.34 -2.08
C ALA A 39 6.17 12.40 -1.88
N THR A 40 6.05 11.20 -2.41
CA THR A 40 7.10 10.18 -2.40
C THR A 40 8.13 10.41 -3.50
N GLY A 41 9.35 9.87 -3.32
CA GLY A 41 10.41 10.00 -4.32
C GLY A 41 10.20 9.10 -5.55
N GLN A 42 10.95 9.37 -6.62
CA GLN A 42 10.86 8.64 -7.89
C GLN A 42 11.05 7.12 -7.73
N ARG A 43 12.01 6.69 -6.88
CA ARG A 43 12.29 5.28 -6.63
C ARG A 43 11.09 4.54 -6.04
N HIS A 44 10.42 5.15 -5.07
CA HIS A 44 9.18 4.63 -4.48
C HIS A 44 8.11 4.44 -5.57
N GLY A 45 7.84 5.49 -6.36
CA GLY A 45 6.84 5.42 -7.43
C GLY A 45 7.17 4.36 -8.48
N GLN A 46 8.45 4.16 -8.83
CA GLN A 46 8.86 3.10 -9.75
C GLN A 46 8.54 1.70 -9.19
N ILE A 47 8.89 1.43 -7.93
CA ILE A 47 8.60 0.15 -7.27
C ILE A 47 7.10 -0.13 -7.22
N VAL A 48 6.30 0.89 -6.87
CA VAL A 48 4.82 0.78 -6.87
C VAL A 48 4.32 0.39 -8.26
N MET A 49 4.82 1.03 -9.32
CA MET A 49 4.39 0.75 -10.69
C MET A 49 4.82 -0.63 -11.19
N ASP A 50 6.06 -1.04 -10.91
CA ASP A 50 6.58 -2.35 -11.32
C ASP A 50 5.77 -3.48 -10.66
N LEU A 51 5.55 -3.39 -9.34
CA LEU A 51 4.77 -4.40 -8.62
C LEU A 51 3.28 -4.36 -8.99
N ALA A 52 2.69 -3.18 -9.20
CA ALA A 52 1.33 -3.05 -9.67
C ALA A 52 1.13 -3.66 -11.06
N PHE A 53 2.14 -3.55 -11.95
CA PHE A 53 2.12 -4.18 -13.27
C PHE A 53 2.07 -5.71 -13.14
N GLU A 54 2.96 -6.33 -12.35
CA GLU A 54 3.00 -7.77 -12.12
C GLU A 54 1.67 -8.30 -11.55
N LEU A 55 1.15 -7.62 -10.52
CA LEU A 55 -0.13 -7.97 -9.91
C LEU A 55 -1.28 -7.84 -10.91
N ASN A 56 -1.37 -6.73 -11.63
CA ASN A 56 -2.47 -6.48 -12.55
C ASN A 56 -2.44 -7.41 -13.78
N ALA A 57 -1.25 -7.78 -14.26
CA ALA A 57 -1.08 -8.76 -15.33
C ALA A 57 -1.62 -10.15 -14.93
N PHE A 58 -1.57 -10.49 -13.65
CA PHE A 58 -2.15 -11.73 -13.13
C PHE A 58 -3.65 -11.61 -12.83
N ILE A 59 -4.07 -10.53 -12.16
CA ILE A 59 -5.43 -10.33 -11.63
C ILE A 59 -6.43 -10.07 -12.76
N ARG A 60 -6.12 -9.13 -13.67
CA ARG A 60 -7.08 -8.62 -14.66
C ARG A 60 -7.59 -9.68 -15.65
N PRO A 61 -6.74 -10.51 -16.29
CA PRO A 61 -7.21 -11.53 -17.22
C PRO A 61 -8.08 -12.61 -16.55
N ARG A 62 -7.84 -12.85 -15.25
CA ARG A 62 -8.55 -13.85 -14.44
C ARG A 62 -9.79 -13.28 -13.74
N ARG A 63 -10.00 -11.97 -13.83
CA ARG A 63 -11.13 -11.26 -13.19
C ARG A 63 -11.24 -11.53 -11.69
N LEU A 64 -10.09 -11.59 -10.99
CA LEU A 64 -10.03 -11.98 -9.57
C LEU A 64 -10.53 -10.88 -8.63
N GLY A 65 -10.50 -9.63 -9.05
CA GLY A 65 -10.89 -8.49 -8.22
C GLY A 65 -10.44 -7.16 -8.80
N THR A 66 -10.37 -6.18 -7.93
CA THR A 66 -9.94 -4.81 -8.24
C THR A 66 -8.59 -4.54 -7.60
N LEU A 67 -7.67 -3.98 -8.38
CA LEU A 67 -6.39 -3.45 -7.92
C LEU A 67 -6.44 -1.93 -8.00
N VAL A 68 -6.05 -1.26 -6.93
CA VAL A 68 -5.91 0.20 -6.87
C VAL A 68 -4.51 0.57 -6.40
N GLY A 69 -4.06 1.74 -6.79
CA GLY A 69 -2.77 2.30 -6.38
C GLY A 69 -2.91 3.47 -5.41
N SER A 70 -1.81 4.16 -5.19
CA SER A 70 -1.68 5.33 -4.32
C SER A 70 -2.81 6.35 -4.52
N ASP A 71 -3.13 7.13 -3.50
CA ASP A 71 -4.23 8.09 -3.43
C ASP A 71 -5.64 7.43 -3.50
N SER A 72 -5.72 6.11 -3.29
CA SER A 72 -6.98 5.37 -3.22
C SER A 72 -7.27 4.97 -1.78
N GLY A 73 -8.06 5.77 -1.08
CA GLY A 73 -8.33 5.55 0.35
C GLY A 73 -9.31 4.40 0.63
N VAL A 74 -9.08 3.73 1.75
CA VAL A 74 -9.95 2.72 2.33
C VAL A 74 -10.41 3.21 3.68
N ARG A 75 -11.73 3.27 3.91
CA ARG A 75 -12.29 3.60 5.21
C ARG A 75 -12.37 2.33 6.07
N LEU A 76 -11.53 2.30 7.10
CA LEU A 76 -11.39 1.16 8.01
C LEU A 76 -12.30 1.26 9.24
N GLU A 77 -12.57 2.47 9.72
CA GLU A 77 -13.39 2.73 10.92
C GLU A 77 -14.35 3.88 10.69
N ARG A 78 -15.44 3.91 11.47
CA ARG A 78 -16.42 4.98 11.54
C ARG A 78 -16.57 5.46 12.99
N ASP A 79 -16.92 6.73 13.17
CA ASP A 79 -17.28 7.36 14.44
C ASP A 79 -16.28 7.09 15.60
N PRO A 80 -15.00 7.52 15.50
CA PRO A 80 -14.42 8.44 14.52
C PRO A 80 -13.82 7.73 13.31
N ASP A 81 -13.87 8.39 12.15
CA ASP A 81 -13.42 7.82 10.88
C ASP A 81 -11.91 7.58 10.86
N THR A 82 -11.53 6.40 10.35
CA THR A 82 -10.15 6.09 9.96
C THR A 82 -10.13 5.77 8.47
N VAL A 83 -9.38 6.56 7.70
CA VAL A 83 -9.16 6.38 6.26
C VAL A 83 -7.66 6.27 6.01
N ARG A 84 -7.23 5.16 5.40
CA ARG A 84 -5.83 4.88 5.10
C ARG A 84 -5.63 4.73 3.59
N GLU A 85 -4.47 5.15 3.11
CA GLU A 85 -4.11 5.13 1.67
C GLU A 85 -2.90 4.21 1.47
N PRO A 86 -3.13 2.94 1.09
CA PRO A 86 -2.05 2.01 0.78
C PRO A 86 -1.41 2.34 -0.57
N ASP A 87 -0.13 2.02 -0.75
CA ASP A 87 0.55 2.19 -2.04
C ASP A 87 -0.07 1.31 -3.12
N ILE A 88 -0.45 0.06 -2.78
CA ILE A 88 -1.24 -0.82 -3.64
C ILE A 88 -2.24 -1.59 -2.76
N ALA A 89 -3.48 -1.74 -3.24
CA ALA A 89 -4.46 -2.61 -2.60
C ALA A 89 -5.19 -3.48 -3.62
N PHE A 90 -5.36 -4.76 -3.28
CA PHE A 90 -6.18 -5.70 -4.02
C PHE A 90 -7.39 -6.11 -3.18
N THR A 91 -8.57 -5.99 -3.78
CA THR A 91 -9.83 -6.46 -3.19
C THR A 91 -10.45 -7.50 -4.11
N SER A 92 -10.68 -8.70 -3.60
CA SER A 92 -11.27 -9.82 -4.36
C SER A 92 -12.71 -9.56 -4.77
N VAL A 93 -13.18 -10.28 -5.78
CA VAL A 93 -14.59 -10.21 -6.24
C VAL A 93 -15.59 -10.64 -5.18
N GLU A 94 -15.16 -11.44 -4.21
CA GLU A 94 -15.99 -11.87 -3.09
C GLU A 94 -16.27 -10.71 -2.13
N ARG A 95 -15.30 -9.81 -1.94
CA ARG A 95 -15.45 -8.62 -1.08
C ARG A 95 -16.02 -7.43 -1.82
N LEU A 96 -15.66 -7.27 -3.10
CA LEU A 96 -16.07 -6.18 -3.95
C LEU A 96 -16.39 -6.68 -5.36
N PRO A 97 -17.67 -6.88 -5.71
CA PRO A 97 -18.07 -7.31 -7.05
C PRO A 97 -17.57 -6.34 -8.13
N LEU A 98 -17.12 -6.89 -9.27
CA LEU A 98 -16.64 -6.09 -10.40
C LEU A 98 -17.75 -5.22 -10.99
N GLY A 99 -17.40 -3.99 -11.37
CA GLY A 99 -18.29 -3.06 -12.08
C GLY A 99 -19.14 -2.19 -11.17
N GLY A 100 -18.95 -2.26 -9.86
CA GLY A 100 -19.51 -1.27 -8.93
C GLY A 100 -18.86 0.09 -9.15
N ALA A 101 -19.63 1.14 -9.45
CA ALA A 101 -19.12 2.50 -9.42
C ALA A 101 -18.91 2.90 -7.96
N LEU A 102 -17.65 3.02 -7.56
CA LEU A 102 -17.28 3.49 -6.23
C LEU A 102 -17.08 5.00 -6.30
N SER A 103 -17.93 5.74 -5.61
CA SER A 103 -17.71 7.15 -5.32
C SER A 103 -17.15 7.25 -3.90
N GLY A 104 -16.10 8.06 -3.72
CA GLY A 104 -15.47 8.22 -2.40
C GLY A 104 -14.53 7.06 -2.05
N TYR A 105 -14.29 6.88 -0.76
CA TYR A 105 -13.39 5.86 -0.24
C TYR A 105 -14.01 4.47 -0.25
N ALA A 106 -13.18 3.44 -0.51
CA ALA A 106 -13.63 2.06 -0.43
C ALA A 106 -14.01 1.68 1.01
N GLU A 107 -15.13 0.96 1.15
CA GLU A 107 -15.61 0.41 2.43
C GLU A 107 -15.22 -1.07 2.58
N ALA A 108 -14.94 -1.72 1.47
CA ALA A 108 -14.47 -3.09 1.48
C ALA A 108 -12.98 -3.13 1.84
N VAL A 109 -12.66 -3.80 2.93
CA VAL A 109 -11.27 -4.03 3.35
C VAL A 109 -10.55 -4.85 2.28
N PRO A 110 -9.36 -4.44 1.82
CA PRO A 110 -8.58 -5.21 0.85
C PRO A 110 -8.17 -6.60 1.37
N ASP A 111 -7.95 -7.53 0.46
CA ASP A 111 -7.38 -8.84 0.79
C ASP A 111 -5.85 -8.80 0.86
N LEU A 112 -5.22 -8.00 -0.03
CA LEU A 112 -3.78 -7.73 -0.04
C LEU A 112 -3.54 -6.22 0.01
N VAL A 113 -2.60 -5.82 0.83
CA VAL A 113 -2.03 -4.45 0.86
C VAL A 113 -0.53 -4.53 0.62
N VAL A 114 -0.02 -3.59 -0.14
CA VAL A 114 1.42 -3.34 -0.29
C VAL A 114 1.73 -1.94 0.22
N GLU A 115 2.79 -1.85 1.02
CA GLU A 115 3.40 -0.61 1.48
C GLU A 115 4.86 -0.60 1.06
N VAL A 116 5.31 0.50 0.50
CA VAL A 116 6.72 0.70 0.13
C VAL A 116 7.34 1.64 1.14
N ALA A 117 8.29 1.15 1.92
CA ALA A 117 8.91 1.93 2.97
C ALA A 117 9.67 3.15 2.39
N SER A 118 9.49 4.29 3.01
CA SER A 118 10.23 5.51 2.71
C SER A 118 11.53 5.58 3.51
N PRO A 119 12.57 6.29 3.04
CA PRO A 119 13.84 6.39 3.76
C PRO A 119 13.74 6.97 5.18
N ASN A 120 12.66 7.72 5.44
CA ASN A 120 12.42 8.34 6.74
C ASN A 120 11.59 7.46 7.69
N ASP A 121 11.03 6.36 7.20
CA ASP A 121 10.22 5.47 8.03
C ASP A 121 11.12 4.62 8.93
N SER A 122 10.83 4.61 10.21
CA SER A 122 11.46 3.65 11.10
C SER A 122 10.90 2.24 10.88
N ARG A 123 11.72 1.22 11.14
CA ARG A 123 11.27 -0.18 11.08
C ARG A 123 10.04 -0.45 11.95
N ARG A 124 9.92 0.26 13.07
CA ARG A 124 8.78 0.13 13.97
C ARG A 124 7.50 0.69 13.34
N GLU A 125 7.55 1.88 12.75
CA GLU A 125 6.39 2.49 12.10
C GLU A 125 5.86 1.63 10.96
N VAL A 126 6.78 1.11 10.14
CA VAL A 126 6.44 0.19 9.03
C VAL A 126 5.78 -1.10 9.56
N HIS A 127 6.35 -1.68 10.61
CA HIS A 127 5.80 -2.88 11.27
C HIS A 127 4.42 -2.61 11.88
N ASP A 128 4.27 -1.50 12.62
CA ASP A 128 3.01 -1.11 13.23
C ASP A 128 1.92 -0.84 12.15
N LYS A 129 2.30 -0.25 11.00
CA LYS A 129 1.38 -0.04 9.85
C LYS A 129 0.93 -1.37 9.24
N ALA A 130 1.85 -2.32 9.06
CA ALA A 130 1.48 -3.66 8.57
C ALA A 130 0.52 -4.39 9.51
N HIS A 131 0.78 -4.35 10.82
CA HIS A 131 -0.11 -4.93 11.82
C HIS A 131 -1.46 -4.20 11.91
N MET A 132 -1.48 -2.89 11.73
CA MET A 132 -2.74 -2.13 11.64
C MET A 132 -3.61 -2.68 10.51
N TRP A 133 -3.07 -2.93 9.31
CA TRP A 133 -3.80 -3.52 8.21
C TRP A 133 -4.35 -4.91 8.54
N LEU A 134 -3.52 -5.79 9.11
CA LEU A 134 -3.96 -7.14 9.52
C LEU A 134 -5.09 -7.09 10.55
N ASN A 135 -4.99 -6.18 11.53
CA ASN A 135 -6.01 -6.01 12.58
C ASN A 135 -7.35 -5.53 12.03
N HIS A 136 -7.36 -4.87 10.87
CA HIS A 136 -8.59 -4.48 10.16
C HIS A 136 -9.09 -5.53 9.16
N GLY A 137 -8.47 -6.72 9.14
CA GLY A 137 -8.94 -7.86 8.36
C GLY A 137 -8.34 -8.01 6.95
N VAL A 138 -7.24 -7.31 6.67
CA VAL A 138 -6.38 -7.61 5.53
C VAL A 138 -5.73 -8.99 5.77
N ARG A 139 -5.69 -9.83 4.73
CA ARG A 139 -5.21 -11.21 4.84
C ARG A 139 -3.72 -11.35 4.55
N LEU A 140 -3.18 -10.44 3.76
CA LEU A 140 -1.79 -10.44 3.33
C LEU A 140 -1.28 -9.01 3.24
N VAL A 141 -0.15 -8.71 3.87
CA VAL A 141 0.52 -7.41 3.73
C VAL A 141 1.95 -7.65 3.28
N TRP A 142 2.36 -6.97 2.22
CA TRP A 142 3.73 -6.91 1.76
C TRP A 142 4.30 -5.54 2.09
N VAL A 143 5.44 -5.53 2.77
CA VAL A 143 6.22 -4.33 3.00
C VAL A 143 7.48 -4.42 2.18
N VAL A 144 7.56 -3.56 1.16
CA VAL A 144 8.73 -3.48 0.29
C VAL A 144 9.76 -2.56 0.93
N GLN A 145 10.99 -3.02 1.06
CA GLN A 145 12.13 -2.32 1.67
C GLN A 145 13.14 -1.92 0.58
N PRO A 146 13.08 -0.70 0.02
CA PRO A 146 13.94 -0.30 -1.11
C PRO A 146 15.43 -0.31 -0.78
N GLU A 147 15.79 0.04 0.46
CA GLU A 147 17.19 0.15 0.91
C GLU A 147 17.90 -1.22 0.99
N THR A 148 17.17 -2.23 1.45
CA THR A 148 17.70 -3.60 1.59
C THR A 148 17.33 -4.50 0.42
N ARG A 149 16.47 -4.03 -0.49
CA ARG A 149 15.92 -4.78 -1.63
C ARG A 149 15.29 -6.10 -1.18
N THR A 150 14.46 -6.00 -0.13
CA THR A 150 13.74 -7.14 0.45
C THR A 150 12.25 -6.83 0.52
N VAL A 151 11.44 -7.88 0.66
CA VAL A 151 9.99 -7.77 0.91
C VAL A 151 9.66 -8.54 2.18
N ASP A 152 9.11 -7.85 3.17
CA ASP A 152 8.58 -8.48 4.37
C ASP A 152 7.14 -8.87 4.15
N VAL A 153 6.81 -10.14 4.39
CA VAL A 153 5.49 -10.74 4.19
C VAL A 153 4.82 -10.97 5.53
N TYR A 154 3.70 -10.29 5.76
CA TYR A 154 2.91 -10.36 6.99
C TYR A 154 1.60 -11.10 6.74
N ARG A 155 1.20 -11.96 7.69
CA ARG A 155 -0.07 -12.69 7.70
C ARG A 155 -0.67 -12.73 9.10
N PRO A 156 -2.01 -12.87 9.25
CA PRO A 156 -2.63 -13.01 10.55
C PRO A 156 -2.05 -14.21 11.33
N GLY A 157 -1.55 -13.95 12.54
CA GLY A 157 -1.03 -15.00 13.43
C GLY A 157 0.24 -15.72 12.94
N GLY A 158 0.86 -15.26 11.84
CA GLY A 158 2.09 -15.82 11.30
C GLY A 158 3.33 -15.05 11.74
N GLU A 159 4.49 -15.70 11.63
CA GLU A 159 5.77 -15.03 11.67
C GLU A 159 5.99 -14.19 10.39
N VAL A 160 6.74 -13.11 10.51
CA VAL A 160 7.12 -12.28 9.36
C VAL A 160 8.21 -13.01 8.57
N ALA A 161 7.98 -13.23 7.28
CA ALA A 161 8.98 -13.78 6.38
C ALA A 161 9.61 -12.64 5.58
N THR A 162 10.93 -12.53 5.60
CA THR A 162 11.68 -11.57 4.78
C THR A 162 12.23 -12.29 3.56
N LEU A 163 11.87 -11.82 2.37
CA LEU A 163 12.30 -12.34 1.08
C LEU A 163 13.33 -11.41 0.46
N GLY A 164 14.42 -11.97 -0.04
CA GLY A 164 15.48 -11.26 -0.77
C GLY A 164 15.34 -11.43 -2.29
N GLU A 165 16.24 -10.81 -3.06
CA GLU A 165 16.21 -10.80 -4.53
C GLU A 165 16.29 -12.20 -5.20
N GLN A 166 16.76 -13.21 -4.47
CA GLN A 166 16.84 -14.59 -4.95
C GLN A 166 15.56 -15.40 -4.69
N ASP A 167 14.60 -14.80 -3.99
CA ASP A 167 13.36 -15.42 -3.60
C ASP A 167 12.23 -15.01 -4.55
N ALA A 168 11.12 -15.77 -4.48
CA ALA A 168 9.89 -15.47 -5.20
C ALA A 168 8.80 -14.99 -4.24
N LEU A 169 8.21 -13.85 -4.55
CA LEU A 169 7.04 -13.31 -3.87
C LEU A 169 5.78 -14.08 -4.31
N ASN A 170 5.03 -14.58 -3.36
CA ASN A 170 3.86 -15.43 -3.61
C ASN A 170 2.58 -14.81 -3.08
N GLY A 171 1.50 -14.92 -3.86
CA GLY A 171 0.16 -14.47 -3.46
C GLY A 171 -0.55 -15.35 -2.43
N LEU A 172 0.04 -16.47 -2.06
CA LEU A 172 -0.48 -17.45 -1.09
C LEU A 172 -1.94 -17.82 -1.37
N ASP A 173 -2.79 -17.82 -0.34
CA ASP A 173 -4.22 -18.08 -0.42
C ASP A 173 -5.04 -16.85 -0.86
N VAL A 174 -4.44 -15.66 -0.92
CA VAL A 174 -5.09 -14.41 -1.36
C VAL A 174 -5.11 -14.32 -2.90
N LEU A 175 -3.99 -14.65 -3.54
CA LEU A 175 -3.85 -14.73 -5.01
C LEU A 175 -3.22 -16.07 -5.40
N PRO A 176 -3.99 -17.18 -5.34
CA PRO A 176 -3.45 -18.51 -5.58
C PRO A 176 -2.81 -18.63 -6.98
N GLY A 177 -1.56 -19.06 -7.01
CA GLY A 177 -0.79 -19.21 -8.25
C GLY A 177 -0.10 -17.93 -8.73
N PHE A 178 -0.26 -16.80 -8.05
CA PHE A 178 0.58 -15.63 -8.30
C PHE A 178 2.00 -15.87 -7.74
N THR A 179 2.98 -15.59 -8.58
CA THR A 179 4.39 -15.54 -8.19
C THR A 179 5.11 -14.54 -9.06
N CYS A 180 6.03 -13.77 -8.48
CA CYS A 180 7.01 -12.95 -9.20
C CYS A 180 8.34 -12.95 -8.45
N ASP A 181 9.44 -12.80 -9.19
CA ASP A 181 10.76 -12.71 -8.56
C ASP A 181 10.86 -11.39 -7.78
N VAL A 182 11.42 -11.42 -6.57
CA VAL A 182 11.63 -10.21 -5.76
C VAL A 182 12.53 -9.23 -6.49
N SER A 183 13.50 -9.71 -7.27
CA SER A 183 14.38 -8.86 -8.10
C SER A 183 13.59 -8.01 -9.12
N ALA A 184 12.48 -8.51 -9.66
CA ALA A 184 11.64 -7.80 -10.62
C ALA A 184 10.94 -6.57 -9.98
N VAL A 185 10.66 -6.62 -8.67
CA VAL A 185 10.06 -5.51 -7.92
C VAL A 185 10.98 -4.29 -7.87
N PHE A 186 12.29 -4.53 -7.87
CA PHE A 186 13.28 -3.45 -7.70
C PHE A 186 13.91 -2.96 -9.00
N GLY A 187 13.69 -3.68 -10.11
CA GLY A 187 14.33 -3.41 -11.37
C GLY A 187 15.86 -3.60 -11.33
N PRO A 188 16.58 -3.34 -12.45
CA PRO A 188 18.01 -3.54 -12.54
C PRO A 188 18.79 -2.63 -11.59
N GLN A 189 19.92 -3.13 -11.08
CA GLN A 189 20.83 -2.29 -10.31
C GLN A 189 21.64 -1.36 -11.23
N PRO A 190 22.05 -0.16 -10.75
CA PRO A 190 22.87 0.76 -11.54
C PRO A 190 24.19 0.16 -12.06
N ALA A 191 24.72 -0.87 -11.40
CA ALA A 191 25.91 -1.60 -11.84
C ALA A 191 25.63 -2.49 -13.06
N ASP A 192 24.42 -3.02 -13.19
CA ASP A 192 24.05 -3.94 -14.28
C ASP A 192 23.87 -3.18 -15.60
N VAL A 193 23.52 -1.90 -15.55
CA VAL A 193 23.33 -1.04 -16.73
C VAL A 193 24.67 -0.69 -17.39
N ARG A 194 25.77 -0.59 -16.62
CA ARG A 194 27.10 -0.24 -17.15
C ARG A 194 27.82 -1.38 -17.86
N SER A 195 27.46 -2.62 -17.57
CA SER A 195 28.06 -3.80 -18.22
C SER A 195 27.47 -4.11 -19.60
N GLY A 196 26.35 -3.51 -19.97
CA GLY A 196 25.69 -3.69 -21.27
C GLY A 196 26.18 -2.77 -22.39
N GLU A 197 26.90 -1.70 -22.08
CA GLU A 197 27.36 -0.70 -23.08
C GLU A 197 28.70 -1.06 -23.75
N GLU A 198 29.40 -2.12 -23.34
CA GLU A 198 30.76 -2.46 -23.83
C GLU A 198 30.76 -3.50 -24.98
N GLN A 199 29.62 -3.80 -25.61
CA GLN A 199 29.56 -4.68 -26.79
C GLN A 199 28.87 -4.00 -27.98
N ALA A 200 29.41 -2.87 -28.46
CA ALA A 200 29.18 -2.40 -29.82
C ALA A 200 30.26 -3.00 -30.72
N PRO A 201 29.92 -3.78 -31.74
CA PRO A 201 30.95 -4.31 -32.67
C PRO A 201 31.47 -3.17 -33.55
N SER A 202 32.80 -3.19 -33.73
CA SER A 202 33.57 -2.38 -34.66
C SER A 202 33.21 -2.66 -36.12
#